data_d2766d709f91bbb9def5d4ac2e304d03
#
_entry.id   d2766d709f91bbb9def5d4ac2e304d03
#
_cell.length_a   1.000
_cell.length_b   1.000
_cell.length_c   1.000
_cell.angle_alpha   90.00
_cell.angle_beta   90.00
_cell.angle_gamma   90.00
#
_symmetry.space_group_name_H-M   'P 1'
#
loop_
_entity.id
_entity.type
_entity.pdbx_description
1 polymer ?
#
loop_
_entity_poly.entity_id
_entity_poly.type
_entity_poly.pdbx_seq_one_letter_code
_entity_poly.pdbx_strand_id
1 'polypeptide(L)'
;MFVKREGVPETIAGLVKQNTGMSTETLMKDTKKYRIDGLSQARDMIQAAMREKRHIYIFGDYDVDGICCGSVMMVGLRALGYEDHVTVRLPRRFSEGYGVSEKAIDEFEGNSLLITVDNGISAIGP
;
A
#
# COMPACT_ATOMS: atom_id res chain seq x y z
N MET A 1 -18.94 -9.75 28.02
CA MET A 1 -20.31 -9.67 27.52
C MET A 1 -20.35 -8.58 26.45
N PHE A 2 -20.67 -8.90 25.19
CA PHE A 2 -20.80 -7.90 24.12
C PHE A 2 -22.19 -7.30 24.18
N VAL A 3 -22.27 -5.98 24.26
CA VAL A 3 -23.55 -5.26 24.25
C VAL A 3 -23.76 -4.69 22.85
N LYS A 4 -24.89 -5.05 22.22
CA LYS A 4 -25.27 -4.50 20.93
C LYS A 4 -25.63 -3.02 21.11
N ARG A 5 -25.05 -2.14 20.29
CA ARG A 5 -25.43 -0.72 20.26
C ARG A 5 -26.81 -0.56 19.60
N GLU A 6 -27.60 0.38 20.09
CA GLU A 6 -28.85 0.76 19.42
C GLU A 6 -28.58 1.25 17.99
N GLY A 7 -29.48 0.92 17.07
CA GLY A 7 -29.38 1.30 15.66
C GLY A 7 -28.41 0.47 14.83
N VAL A 8 -27.75 -0.56 15.41
CA VAL A 8 -26.90 -1.46 14.64
C VAL A 8 -27.73 -2.53 13.94
N PRO A 9 -27.62 -2.67 12.59
CA PRO A 9 -28.34 -3.69 11.83
C PRO A 9 -28.02 -5.11 12.31
N GLU A 10 -28.97 -6.01 12.15
CA GLU A 10 -28.83 -7.43 12.58
C GLU A 10 -28.08 -8.28 11.58
N THR A 11 -27.91 -7.78 10.36
CA THR A 11 -27.24 -8.52 9.27
C THR A 11 -25.96 -7.82 8.84
N ILE A 12 -24.99 -8.60 8.38
CA ILE A 12 -23.74 -8.08 7.79
C ILE A 12 -24.05 -7.14 6.61
N ALA A 13 -25.01 -7.51 5.75
CA ALA A 13 -25.43 -6.68 4.63
C ALA A 13 -25.99 -5.33 5.07
N GLY A 14 -26.78 -5.31 6.14
CA GLY A 14 -27.30 -4.08 6.75
C GLY A 14 -26.19 -3.22 7.32
N LEU A 15 -25.22 -3.82 8.00
CA LEU A 15 -24.06 -3.13 8.58
C LEU A 15 -23.19 -2.50 7.49
N VAL A 16 -22.91 -3.24 6.43
CA VAL A 16 -22.17 -2.75 5.27
C VAL A 16 -22.89 -1.55 4.64
N LYS A 17 -24.19 -1.66 4.40
CA LYS A 17 -24.99 -0.57 3.83
C LYS A 17 -25.01 0.67 4.73
N GLN A 18 -25.10 0.49 6.06
CA GLN A 18 -25.09 1.59 7.02
C GLN A 18 -23.74 2.33 7.01
N ASN A 19 -22.61 1.61 6.95
CA ASN A 19 -21.28 2.19 7.04
C ASN A 19 -20.76 2.76 5.71
N THR A 20 -21.12 2.16 4.58
CA THR A 20 -20.58 2.51 3.26
C THR A 20 -21.58 3.23 2.36
N GLY A 21 -22.88 3.22 2.71
CA GLY A 21 -23.95 3.67 1.82
C GLY A 21 -24.23 2.73 0.63
N MET A 22 -23.44 1.67 0.45
CA MET A 22 -23.52 0.75 -0.68
C MET A 22 -24.08 -0.60 -0.27
N SER A 23 -24.77 -1.28 -1.22
CA SER A 23 -25.19 -2.66 -1.00
C SER A 23 -24.01 -3.63 -1.12
N THR A 24 -24.10 -4.79 -0.46
CA THR A 24 -23.10 -5.87 -0.60
C THR A 24 -22.94 -6.32 -2.06
N GLU A 25 -24.01 -6.33 -2.84
CA GLU A 25 -23.96 -6.65 -4.28
C GLU A 25 -23.13 -5.64 -5.05
N THR A 26 -23.22 -4.35 -4.71
CA THR A 26 -22.43 -3.29 -5.34
C THR A 26 -20.95 -3.44 -4.99
N LEU A 27 -20.62 -3.78 -3.75
CA LEU A 27 -19.25 -3.98 -3.30
C LEU A 27 -18.61 -5.26 -3.88
N MET A 28 -19.44 -6.30 -4.15
CA MET A 28 -18.99 -7.56 -4.72
C MET A 28 -18.95 -7.57 -6.26
N LYS A 29 -19.29 -6.44 -6.91
CA LYS A 29 -19.15 -6.34 -8.36
C LYS A 29 -17.71 -6.53 -8.79
N ASP A 30 -17.54 -7.23 -9.92
CA ASP A 30 -16.22 -7.49 -10.52
C ASP A 30 -15.51 -6.16 -10.84
N THR A 31 -14.41 -5.91 -10.13
CA THR A 31 -13.58 -4.70 -10.27
C THR A 31 -12.64 -4.78 -11.48
N LYS A 32 -12.61 -5.87 -12.23
CA LYS A 32 -11.73 -6.05 -13.41
C LYS A 32 -11.92 -5.00 -14.49
N LYS A 33 -13.03 -4.26 -14.45
CA LYS A 33 -13.33 -3.17 -15.41
C LYS A 33 -12.74 -1.81 -14.99
N TYR A 34 -12.27 -1.68 -13.75
CA TYR A 34 -11.69 -0.42 -13.30
C TYR A 34 -10.24 -0.31 -13.77
N ARG A 35 -9.93 0.78 -14.44
CA ARG A 35 -8.55 1.14 -14.81
C ARG A 35 -7.97 1.98 -13.70
N ILE A 36 -6.75 1.68 -13.32
CA ILE A 36 -5.97 2.53 -12.41
C ILE A 36 -5.08 3.40 -13.30
N ASP A 37 -5.27 4.71 -13.21
CA ASP A 37 -4.44 5.66 -13.95
C ASP A 37 -2.98 5.55 -13.51
N GLY A 38 -2.06 5.61 -14.47
CA GLY A 38 -0.63 5.48 -14.19
C GLY A 38 -0.11 4.05 -13.97
N LEU A 39 -0.98 3.01 -13.93
CA LEU A 39 -0.54 1.63 -13.66
C LEU A 39 0.49 1.12 -14.68
N SER A 40 0.32 1.44 -15.96
CA SER A 40 1.31 1.07 -17.00
C SER A 40 2.64 1.77 -16.78
N GLN A 41 2.64 3.04 -16.40
CA GLN A 41 3.84 3.80 -16.09
C GLN A 41 4.56 3.22 -14.87
N ALA A 42 3.84 2.92 -13.79
CA ALA A 42 4.41 2.30 -12.60
C ALA A 42 5.05 0.93 -12.93
N ARG A 43 4.37 0.08 -13.71
CA ARG A 43 4.92 -1.18 -14.20
C ARG A 43 6.23 -0.97 -14.98
N ASP A 44 6.23 -0.01 -15.91
CA ASP A 44 7.39 0.25 -16.77
C ASP A 44 8.59 0.77 -15.96
N MET A 45 8.35 1.58 -14.93
CA MET A 45 9.37 2.03 -13.97
C MET A 45 9.96 0.86 -13.16
N ILE A 46 9.12 -0.04 -12.64
CA ILE A 46 9.57 -1.23 -11.93
C ILE A 46 10.41 -2.13 -12.85
N GLN A 47 9.94 -2.39 -14.06
CA GLN A 47 10.66 -3.19 -15.03
C GLN A 47 12.00 -2.55 -15.43
N ALA A 48 12.07 -1.22 -15.55
CA ALA A 48 13.31 -0.51 -15.82
C ALA A 48 14.30 -0.69 -14.65
N ALA A 49 13.82 -0.49 -13.40
CA ALA A 49 14.66 -0.71 -12.22
C ALA A 49 15.22 -2.14 -12.15
N MET A 50 14.38 -3.14 -12.46
CA MET A 50 14.81 -4.54 -12.49
C MET A 50 15.87 -4.80 -13.58
N ARG A 51 15.68 -4.28 -14.81
CA ARG A 51 16.67 -4.43 -15.91
C ARG A 51 17.99 -3.78 -15.57
N GLU A 52 17.97 -2.63 -14.90
CA GLU A 52 19.14 -1.86 -14.51
C GLU A 52 19.75 -2.34 -13.17
N LYS A 53 19.17 -3.38 -12.56
CA LYS A 53 19.59 -3.93 -11.26
C LYS A 53 19.64 -2.88 -10.15
N ARG A 54 18.73 -1.90 -10.20
CA ARG A 54 18.59 -0.88 -9.15
C ARG A 54 17.90 -1.46 -7.93
N HIS A 55 18.30 -1.01 -6.76
CA HIS A 55 17.58 -1.37 -5.54
C HIS A 55 16.16 -0.79 -5.55
N ILE A 56 15.18 -1.56 -5.08
CA ILE A 56 13.79 -1.15 -4.94
C ILE A 56 13.47 -1.07 -3.45
N TYR A 57 13.16 0.12 -2.97
CA TYR A 57 12.64 0.34 -1.63
C TYR A 57 11.12 0.39 -1.67
N ILE A 58 10.46 -0.39 -0.84
CA ILE A 58 9.01 -0.36 -0.63
C ILE A 58 8.78 0.29 0.71
N PHE A 59 8.23 1.49 0.72
CA PHE A 59 7.93 2.22 1.94
C PHE A 59 6.43 2.14 2.24
N GLY A 60 6.07 1.40 3.28
CA GLY A 60 4.70 1.24 3.76
C GLY A 60 4.43 2.06 5.01
N ASP A 61 3.15 2.09 5.44
CA ASP A 61 2.82 2.55 6.78
C ASP A 61 3.00 1.43 7.81
N TYR A 62 3.02 1.81 9.08
CA TYR A 62 3.21 0.89 10.21
C TYR A 62 1.93 0.14 10.63
N ASP A 63 0.79 0.44 10.04
CA ASP A 63 -0.47 -0.26 10.30
C ASP A 63 -0.64 -1.54 9.46
N VAL A 64 -1.78 -2.20 9.64
CA VAL A 64 -2.05 -3.48 8.96
C VAL A 64 -2.09 -3.32 7.44
N ASP A 65 -2.64 -2.23 6.94
CA ASP A 65 -2.79 -2.00 5.51
C ASP A 65 -1.41 -1.75 4.86
N GLY A 66 -0.58 -0.90 5.47
CA GLY A 66 0.79 -0.68 5.01
C GLY A 66 1.67 -1.93 5.05
N ILE A 67 1.56 -2.74 6.13
CA ILE A 67 2.28 -4.01 6.25
C ILE A 67 1.81 -5.01 5.18
N CYS A 68 0.50 -5.13 4.96
CA CYS A 68 -0.05 -6.02 3.95
C CYS A 68 0.35 -5.59 2.53
N CYS A 69 0.24 -4.31 2.21
CA CYS A 69 0.63 -3.77 0.91
C CYS A 69 2.13 -4.00 0.63
N GLY A 70 3.00 -3.70 1.60
CA GLY A 70 4.43 -3.96 1.51
C GLY A 70 4.75 -5.44 1.30
N SER A 71 4.02 -6.32 2.01
CA SER A 71 4.17 -7.78 1.88
C SER A 71 3.76 -8.29 0.50
N VAL A 72 2.64 -7.80 -0.05
CA VAL A 72 2.17 -8.16 -1.40
C VAL A 72 3.19 -7.75 -2.45
N MET A 73 3.74 -6.53 -2.36
CA MET A 73 4.77 -6.06 -3.27
C MET A 73 6.06 -6.89 -3.17
N MET A 74 6.52 -7.19 -1.95
CA MET A 74 7.69 -8.04 -1.73
C MET A 74 7.49 -9.44 -2.33
N VAL A 75 6.36 -10.07 -2.07
CA VAL A 75 6.05 -11.42 -2.62
C VAL A 75 5.99 -11.38 -4.15
N GLY A 76 5.41 -10.33 -4.74
CA GLY A 76 5.36 -10.15 -6.19
C GLY A 76 6.76 -10.02 -6.82
N LEU A 77 7.62 -9.17 -6.25
CA LEU A 77 8.99 -8.98 -6.75
C LEU A 77 9.86 -10.24 -6.53
N ARG A 78 9.68 -10.93 -5.41
CA ARG A 78 10.31 -12.23 -5.15
C ARG A 78 9.90 -13.28 -6.17
N ALA A 79 8.62 -13.36 -6.52
CA ALA A 79 8.13 -14.28 -7.56
C ALA A 79 8.73 -14.00 -8.94
N LEU A 80 9.24 -12.79 -9.17
CA LEU A 80 9.98 -12.38 -10.35
C LEU A 80 11.51 -12.59 -10.22
N GLY A 81 11.98 -13.19 -9.11
CA GLY A 81 13.40 -13.43 -8.85
C GLY A 81 14.19 -12.17 -8.51
N TYR A 82 13.56 -11.17 -7.87
CA TYR A 82 14.21 -9.87 -7.58
C TYR A 82 14.37 -9.60 -6.08
N GLU A 83 14.29 -10.62 -5.23
CA GLU A 83 14.34 -10.49 -3.77
C GLU A 83 15.62 -9.89 -3.20
N ASP A 84 16.76 -10.13 -3.83
CA ASP A 84 18.08 -9.66 -3.35
C ASP A 84 18.28 -8.14 -3.50
N HIS A 85 17.42 -7.49 -4.28
CA HIS A 85 17.47 -6.06 -4.55
C HIS A 85 16.22 -5.31 -4.03
N VAL A 86 15.51 -5.86 -3.04
CA VAL A 86 14.29 -5.26 -2.51
C VAL A 86 14.38 -5.14 -1.00
N THR A 87 14.02 -3.97 -0.49
CA THR A 87 13.88 -3.73 0.95
C THR A 87 12.50 -3.16 1.24
N VAL A 88 11.79 -3.75 2.20
CA VAL A 88 10.57 -3.14 2.76
C VAL A 88 10.96 -2.33 3.98
N ARG A 89 10.56 -1.06 4.00
CA ARG A 89 10.80 -0.10 5.08
C ARG A 89 9.46 0.40 5.64
N LEU A 90 9.30 0.29 6.92
CA LEU A 90 8.15 0.85 7.65
C LEU A 90 8.66 1.93 8.61
N PRO A 91 7.92 3.05 8.79
CA PRO A 91 8.33 4.10 9.72
C PRO A 91 8.26 3.61 11.16
N ARG A 92 9.15 4.11 12.01
CA ARG A 92 9.10 3.86 13.45
C ARG A 92 8.08 4.80 14.09
N ARG A 93 6.93 4.26 14.47
CA ARG A 93 5.78 5.02 14.99
C ARG A 93 6.12 6.13 15.98
N PHE A 94 7.05 5.87 16.90
CA PHE A 94 7.36 6.80 18.00
C PHE A 94 8.47 7.79 17.70
N SER A 95 9.29 7.55 16.69
CA SER A 95 10.47 8.39 16.40
C SER A 95 10.43 9.08 15.05
N GLU A 96 9.63 8.58 14.08
CA GLU A 96 9.60 9.09 12.70
C GLU A 96 8.23 9.67 12.32
N GLY A 97 7.19 9.35 13.11
CA GLY A 97 5.83 9.83 12.83
C GLY A 97 5.15 9.04 11.72
N TYR A 98 4.24 9.71 11.00
CA TYR A 98 3.44 9.13 9.94
C TYR A 98 3.99 9.51 8.56
N GLY A 99 3.99 8.55 7.63
CA GLY A 99 4.37 8.79 6.23
C GLY A 99 5.87 8.84 5.99
N VAL A 100 6.24 9.26 4.79
CA VAL A 100 7.63 9.36 4.35
C VAL A 100 8.24 10.65 4.91
N SER A 101 9.32 10.53 5.68
CA SER A 101 10.09 11.66 6.21
C SER A 101 11.39 11.86 5.41
N GLU A 102 11.94 13.09 5.43
CA GLU A 102 13.25 13.38 4.83
C GLU A 102 14.34 12.41 5.31
N LYS A 103 14.36 12.13 6.62
CA LYS A 103 15.32 11.19 7.21
C LYS A 103 15.19 9.78 6.65
N ALA A 104 13.97 9.34 6.31
CA ALA A 104 13.75 8.05 5.71
C ALA A 104 14.24 8.01 4.25
N ILE A 105 14.12 9.15 3.53
CA ILE A 105 14.63 9.28 2.16
C ILE A 105 16.15 9.25 2.14
N ASP A 106 16.81 9.87 3.10
CA ASP A 106 18.28 9.88 3.22
C ASP A 106 18.88 8.48 3.45
N GLU A 107 18.08 7.52 3.93
CA GLU A 107 18.51 6.12 4.09
C GLU A 107 18.60 5.36 2.76
N PHE A 108 18.01 5.88 1.68
CA PHE A 108 17.93 5.17 0.41
C PHE A 108 19.14 5.49 -0.50
N GLU A 109 19.60 4.48 -1.21
CA GLU A 109 20.68 4.64 -2.19
C GLU A 109 20.25 5.55 -3.34
N GLY A 110 21.14 6.46 -3.77
CA GLY A 110 20.82 7.52 -4.71
C GLY A 110 20.38 7.10 -6.12
N ASN A 111 20.57 5.83 -6.51
CA ASN A 111 20.08 5.27 -7.78
C ASN A 111 19.09 4.14 -7.55
N SER A 112 18.17 4.31 -6.64
CA SER A 112 17.13 3.34 -6.32
C SER A 112 15.75 3.74 -6.85
N LEU A 113 14.80 2.83 -6.82
CA LEU A 113 13.40 3.10 -7.03
C LEU A 113 12.67 3.05 -5.68
N LEU A 114 12.02 4.14 -5.31
CA LEU A 114 11.14 4.18 -4.15
C LEU A 114 9.69 3.95 -4.59
N ILE A 115 9.04 2.98 -3.97
CA ILE A 115 7.60 2.70 -4.13
C ILE A 115 6.94 2.92 -2.78
N THR A 116 6.04 3.88 -2.70
CA THR A 116 5.22 4.08 -1.50
C THR A 116 3.93 3.26 -1.60
N VAL A 117 3.53 2.64 -0.52
CA VAL A 117 2.30 1.87 -0.42
C VAL A 117 1.53 2.29 0.83
N ASP A 118 0.23 2.52 0.68
CA ASP A 118 -0.67 2.98 1.74
C ASP A 118 -0.30 4.36 2.35
N ASN A 119 0.60 5.07 1.73
CA ASN A 119 1.00 6.44 2.09
C ASN A 119 1.67 7.16 0.92
N GLY A 120 2.11 8.39 1.15
CA GLY A 120 2.98 9.14 0.22
C GLY A 120 2.27 10.01 -0.80
N ILE A 121 0.99 9.76 -1.13
CA ILE A 121 0.28 10.51 -2.19
C ILE A 121 0.10 12.00 -1.86
N SER A 122 0.05 12.34 -0.58
CA SER A 122 -0.07 13.71 -0.08
C SER A 122 1.24 14.31 0.43
N ALA A 123 2.34 13.57 0.38
CA ALA A 123 3.67 14.06 0.78
C ALA A 123 4.25 14.96 -0.33
N ILE A 124 3.73 16.18 -0.46
CA ILE A 124 4.09 17.18 -1.48
C ILE A 124 5.14 18.18 -0.96
N GLY A 125 5.58 18.04 0.26
CA GLY A 125 6.65 18.84 0.86
C GLY A 125 7.91 18.00 1.03
N PRO A 126 9.05 18.68 1.22
CA PRO A 126 10.29 17.99 1.50
C PRO A 126 10.18 17.18 2.76
#